data_f2421040af0e39a71b474aeb8d9adcb6
#
_entry.id   f2421040af0e39a71b474aeb8d9adcb6
#
_cell.length_a   1.000
_cell.length_b   1.000
_cell.length_c   1.000
_cell.angle_alpha   90.00
_cell.angle_beta   90.00
_cell.angle_gamma   90.00
#
_symmetry.space_group_name_H-M   'P 1'
#
loop_
_entity.id
_entity.type
_entity.pdbx_description
1 polymer ?
#
loop_
_entity_poly.entity_id
_entity_poly.type
_entity_poly.pdbx_seq_one_letter_code
_entity_poly.pdbx_strand_id
1 'polypeptide(L)'
;LALARHATSKIHHLDDLEAVATLGFRGEALASIASVSRLTMTSSQAEEGLGWAVRSEGRDMAAVMEPARHPRGTTVEVRDLFFNTPARRKFMRSENTEFGHLEEVVRRLALVAPHVSFSLSHNQRQLWQLKPAHDDFSLKRRLSQVCGQAFVEAARPLSIESAGVHLHGW
;
A
#
# COMPACT_ATOMS: atom_id res chain seq x y z
N LEU A 1 -13.73 0.96 13.66
CA LEU A 1 -13.96 1.98 12.61
C LEU A 1 -13.23 1.65 11.31
N ALA A 2 -11.93 1.28 11.32
CA ALA A 2 -11.13 1.07 10.10
C ALA A 2 -11.72 0.05 9.11
N LEU A 3 -12.48 -0.93 9.57
CA LEU A 3 -13.17 -1.92 8.74
C LEU A 3 -14.64 -1.56 8.46
N ALA A 4 -15.16 -0.49 9.02
CA ALA A 4 -16.51 -0.03 8.73
C ALA A 4 -16.55 0.70 7.38
N ARG A 5 -17.62 0.47 6.62
CA ARG A 5 -17.83 1.18 5.35
C ARG A 5 -18.01 2.67 5.60
N HIS A 6 -17.47 3.47 4.71
CA HIS A 6 -17.52 4.94 4.73
C HIS A 6 -16.81 5.57 5.95
N ALA A 7 -16.09 4.80 6.76
CA ALA A 7 -15.30 5.32 7.86
C ALA A 7 -13.97 5.87 7.33
N THR A 8 -13.87 7.18 7.26
CA THR A 8 -12.65 7.88 6.84
C THR A 8 -12.33 9.02 7.79
N SER A 9 -11.05 9.28 7.99
CA SER A 9 -10.53 10.43 8.73
C SER A 9 -10.11 11.59 7.81
N LYS A 10 -10.38 11.49 6.52
CA LYS A 10 -9.81 12.38 5.51
C LYS A 10 -10.83 13.30 4.86
N ILE A 11 -12.11 12.97 4.96
CA ILE A 11 -13.21 13.76 4.40
C ILE A 11 -14.27 13.89 5.46
N HIS A 12 -14.54 15.12 5.89
CA HIS A 12 -15.61 15.49 6.80
C HIS A 12 -16.60 16.46 6.12
N HIS A 13 -16.11 17.27 5.17
CA HIS A 13 -16.88 18.26 4.42
C HIS A 13 -16.59 18.12 2.92
N LEU A 14 -17.45 18.73 2.10
CA LEU A 14 -17.31 18.66 0.63
C LEU A 14 -15.99 19.27 0.14
N ASP A 15 -15.56 20.34 0.78
CA ASP A 15 -14.32 21.06 0.44
C ASP A 15 -13.06 20.18 0.66
N ASP A 16 -13.11 19.24 1.61
CA ASP A 16 -12.01 18.28 1.84
C ASP A 16 -11.79 17.39 0.63
N LEU A 17 -12.81 17.16 -0.21
CA LEU A 17 -12.71 16.34 -1.39
C LEU A 17 -11.81 16.96 -2.46
N GLU A 18 -11.83 18.28 -2.58
CA GLU A 18 -10.97 19.03 -3.52
C GLU A 18 -9.51 19.09 -3.05
N ALA A 19 -9.29 18.96 -1.73
CA ALA A 19 -7.98 19.04 -1.10
C ALA A 19 -7.36 17.69 -0.75
N VAL A 20 -7.93 16.57 -1.23
CA VAL A 20 -7.43 15.22 -0.91
C VAL A 20 -6.01 15.01 -1.46
N ALA A 21 -5.04 14.89 -0.56
CA ALA A 21 -3.64 14.60 -0.88
C ALA A 21 -3.23 13.13 -0.61
N THR A 22 -4.20 12.24 -0.33
CA THR A 22 -3.95 10.83 0.00
C THR A 22 -4.59 9.89 -1.00
N LEU A 23 -3.94 8.74 -1.27
CA LEU A 23 -4.47 7.72 -2.19
C LEU A 23 -5.79 7.10 -1.70
N GLY A 24 -5.98 6.98 -0.39
CA GLY A 24 -7.20 6.44 0.20
C GLY A 24 -8.00 7.52 0.94
N PHE A 25 -9.25 7.74 0.55
CA PHE A 25 -10.10 8.77 1.14
C PHE A 25 -11.56 8.35 1.39
N ARG A 26 -12.06 7.29 0.74
CA ARG A 26 -13.47 6.87 0.81
C ARG A 26 -13.81 5.96 2.00
N GLY A 27 -12.82 5.41 2.71
CA GLY A 27 -13.06 4.47 3.81
C GLY A 27 -13.71 3.14 3.38
N GLU A 28 -13.48 2.67 2.16
CA GLU A 28 -14.12 1.46 1.65
C GLU A 28 -13.15 0.31 1.32
N ALA A 29 -11.86 0.60 1.12
CA ALA A 29 -10.90 -0.39 0.63
C ALA A 29 -10.78 -1.60 1.57
N LEU A 30 -10.53 -1.37 2.86
CA LEU A 30 -10.39 -2.46 3.84
C LEU A 30 -11.69 -3.22 4.03
N ALA A 31 -12.84 -2.55 4.06
CA ALA A 31 -14.15 -3.17 4.15
C ALA A 31 -14.43 -4.07 2.93
N SER A 32 -14.09 -3.61 1.72
CA SER A 32 -14.25 -4.39 0.49
C SER A 32 -13.34 -5.61 0.47
N ILE A 33 -12.09 -5.48 0.90
CA ILE A 33 -11.15 -6.60 1.02
C ILE A 33 -11.66 -7.63 2.05
N ALA A 34 -12.05 -7.16 3.24
CA ALA A 34 -12.55 -8.03 4.31
C ALA A 34 -13.79 -8.81 3.90
N SER A 35 -14.67 -8.23 3.07
CA SER A 35 -15.90 -8.92 2.61
C SER A 35 -15.64 -10.16 1.73
N VAL A 36 -14.46 -10.30 1.16
CA VAL A 36 -14.08 -11.40 0.25
C VAL A 36 -12.83 -12.16 0.70
N SER A 37 -12.35 -11.91 1.91
CA SER A 37 -11.16 -12.54 2.45
C SER A 37 -11.26 -12.73 3.97
N ARG A 38 -10.25 -13.36 4.56
CA ARG A 38 -9.99 -13.31 5.99
C ARG A 38 -8.95 -12.23 6.26
N LEU A 39 -9.40 -11.10 6.81
CA LEU A 39 -8.55 -9.95 7.07
C LEU A 39 -8.24 -9.83 8.55
N THR A 40 -6.97 -9.69 8.87
CA THR A 40 -6.50 -9.32 10.21
C THR A 40 -5.70 -8.03 10.11
N MET A 41 -6.03 -7.04 10.92
CA MET A 41 -5.26 -5.81 11.06
C MET A 41 -4.77 -5.70 12.49
N THR A 42 -3.45 -5.64 12.68
CA THR A 42 -2.81 -5.46 13.99
C THR A 42 -2.06 -4.14 14.00
N SER A 43 -2.27 -3.33 15.03
CA SER A 43 -1.67 -1.99 15.11
C SER A 43 -1.28 -1.63 16.54
N SER A 44 -0.16 -0.91 16.67
CA SER A 44 0.28 -0.29 17.92
C SER A 44 0.83 1.11 17.67
N GLN A 45 0.59 2.01 18.62
CA GLN A 45 1.19 3.35 18.65
C GLN A 45 2.44 3.40 19.53
N ALA A 46 2.60 2.45 20.44
CA ALA A 46 3.75 2.34 21.32
C ALA A 46 4.89 1.57 20.65
N GLU A 47 6.15 1.94 20.95
CA GLU A 47 7.33 1.24 20.44
C GLU A 47 7.47 -0.16 21.03
N GLU A 48 7.13 -0.30 22.31
CA GLU A 48 6.98 -1.59 22.98
C GLU A 48 5.64 -1.60 23.70
N GLY A 49 4.78 -2.53 23.39
CA GLY A 49 3.54 -2.58 24.13
C GLY A 49 2.40 -3.36 23.51
N LEU A 50 1.27 -3.21 24.17
CA LEU A 50 0.02 -3.77 23.73
C LEU A 50 -0.55 -2.90 22.62
N GLY A 51 -0.74 -3.51 21.47
CA GLY A 51 -1.56 -3.02 20.39
C GLY A 51 -2.91 -3.71 20.39
N TRP A 52 -3.60 -3.59 19.28
CA TRP A 52 -4.90 -4.22 19.05
C TRP A 52 -4.90 -4.94 17.71
N ALA A 53 -5.47 -6.14 17.70
CA ALA A 53 -5.80 -6.86 16.49
C ALA A 53 -7.31 -6.79 16.24
N VAL A 54 -7.69 -6.53 14.99
CA VAL A 54 -9.07 -6.60 14.53
C VAL A 54 -9.12 -7.64 13.42
N ARG A 55 -10.00 -8.63 13.56
CA ARG A 55 -10.26 -9.67 12.58
C ARG A 55 -11.64 -9.51 11.99
N SER A 56 -11.75 -9.70 10.70
CA SER A 56 -13.04 -9.72 10.00
C SER A 56 -12.98 -10.74 8.87
N GLU A 57 -14.08 -11.45 8.67
CA GLU A 57 -14.14 -12.50 7.66
C GLU A 57 -15.50 -12.52 6.98
N GLY A 58 -15.46 -12.52 5.65
CA GLY A 58 -16.64 -12.71 4.81
C GLY A 58 -17.68 -11.60 4.87
N ARG A 59 -18.90 -11.94 4.48
CA ARG A 59 -20.00 -10.99 4.32
C ARG A 59 -20.53 -10.41 5.61
N ASP A 60 -20.50 -11.16 6.68
CA ASP A 60 -21.08 -10.76 7.97
C ASP A 60 -20.23 -9.65 8.63
N MET A 61 -18.97 -9.51 8.21
CA MET A 61 -18.05 -8.46 8.63
C MET A 61 -18.05 -8.19 10.14
N ALA A 62 -18.43 -9.20 10.92
CA ALA A 62 -18.37 -9.13 12.38
C ALA A 62 -16.91 -8.97 12.79
N ALA A 63 -16.56 -7.75 13.20
CA ALA A 63 -15.21 -7.45 13.62
C ALA A 63 -15.00 -7.93 15.06
N VAL A 64 -14.05 -8.83 15.25
CA VAL A 64 -13.59 -9.26 16.57
C VAL A 64 -12.32 -8.48 16.90
N MET A 65 -12.29 -7.83 18.05
CA MET A 65 -11.17 -7.04 18.51
C MET A 65 -10.56 -7.68 19.76
N GLU A 66 -9.24 -7.85 19.74
CA GLU A 66 -8.50 -8.45 20.85
C GLU A 66 -7.17 -7.70 21.09
N PRO A 67 -6.64 -7.67 22.32
CA PRO A 67 -5.30 -7.18 22.58
C PRO A 67 -4.26 -8.03 21.83
N ALA A 68 -3.26 -7.38 21.27
CA ALA A 68 -2.17 -8.07 20.56
C ALA A 68 -0.84 -7.35 20.78
N ARG A 69 0.26 -8.09 20.78
CA ARG A 69 1.60 -7.49 20.76
C ARG A 69 1.96 -7.12 19.33
N HIS A 70 2.39 -5.88 19.14
CA HIS A 70 2.84 -5.39 17.86
C HIS A 70 3.85 -4.26 18.07
N PRO A 71 4.95 -4.18 17.30
CA PRO A 71 5.81 -3.01 17.30
C PRO A 71 5.03 -1.80 16.82
N ARG A 72 5.55 -0.60 17.03
CA ARG A 72 4.92 0.61 16.50
C ARG A 72 4.69 0.49 14.99
N GLY A 73 3.44 0.68 14.58
CA GLY A 73 3.03 0.55 13.18
C GLY A 73 1.76 -0.28 13.00
N THR A 74 1.54 -0.72 11.76
CA THR A 74 0.34 -1.49 11.40
C THR A 74 0.71 -2.61 10.43
N THR A 75 0.23 -3.81 10.73
CA THR A 75 0.26 -4.96 9.81
C THR A 75 -1.16 -5.25 9.34
N VAL A 76 -1.34 -5.37 8.03
CA VAL A 76 -2.57 -5.83 7.40
C VAL A 76 -2.27 -7.19 6.76
N GLU A 77 -2.96 -8.22 7.19
CA GLU A 77 -2.85 -9.57 6.67
C GLU A 77 -4.15 -9.95 5.97
N VAL A 78 -4.04 -10.37 4.72
CA VAL A 78 -5.17 -10.82 3.90
C VAL A 78 -4.93 -12.28 3.53
N ARG A 79 -5.81 -13.17 3.98
CA ARG A 79 -5.76 -14.61 3.69
C ARG A 79 -6.99 -15.06 2.91
N ASP A 80 -6.83 -16.14 2.17
CA ASP A 80 -7.93 -16.83 1.49
C ASP A 80 -8.77 -15.90 0.61
N LEU A 81 -8.12 -15.05 -0.18
CA LEU A 81 -8.79 -14.11 -1.08
C LEU A 81 -9.80 -14.84 -1.97
N PHE A 82 -11.04 -14.31 -2.02
CA PHE A 82 -12.17 -14.87 -2.76
C PHE A 82 -12.65 -16.25 -2.28
N PHE A 83 -12.39 -16.64 -1.01
CA PHE A 83 -12.84 -17.94 -0.48
C PHE A 83 -14.38 -18.10 -0.55
N ASN A 84 -15.13 -17.02 -0.38
CA ASN A 84 -16.60 -16.98 -0.40
C ASN A 84 -17.18 -16.52 -1.74
N THR A 85 -16.36 -16.31 -2.75
CA THR A 85 -16.75 -15.88 -4.10
C THR A 85 -16.09 -16.73 -5.18
N PRO A 86 -16.49 -18.01 -5.33
CA PRO A 86 -15.82 -18.98 -6.23
C PRO A 86 -15.72 -18.51 -7.68
N ALA A 87 -16.73 -17.78 -8.17
CA ALA A 87 -16.72 -17.23 -9.52
C ALA A 87 -15.55 -16.24 -9.71
N ARG A 88 -15.32 -15.33 -8.74
CA ARG A 88 -14.18 -14.41 -8.80
C ARG A 88 -12.86 -15.14 -8.69
N ARG A 89 -12.76 -16.15 -7.82
CA ARG A 89 -11.56 -16.95 -7.66
C ARG A 89 -11.11 -17.63 -8.96
N LYS A 90 -12.05 -18.05 -9.81
CA LYS A 90 -11.75 -18.65 -11.13
C LYS A 90 -11.10 -17.68 -12.12
N PHE A 91 -11.25 -16.37 -11.93
CA PHE A 91 -10.62 -15.36 -12.78
C PHE A 91 -9.19 -15.01 -12.36
N MET A 92 -8.73 -15.47 -11.20
CA MET A 92 -7.34 -15.31 -10.79
C MET A 92 -6.43 -16.06 -11.77
N ARG A 93 -5.35 -15.42 -12.13
CA ARG A 93 -4.30 -15.99 -12.98
C ARG A 93 -3.33 -16.87 -12.17
N SER A 94 -2.23 -17.27 -12.78
CA SER A 94 -1.18 -17.96 -12.05
C SER A 94 -0.58 -17.06 -10.97
N GLU A 95 -0.05 -17.66 -9.91
CA GLU A 95 0.59 -16.93 -8.80
C GLU A 95 1.65 -15.94 -9.31
N ASN A 96 2.49 -16.35 -10.26
CA ASN A 96 3.51 -15.48 -10.84
C ASN A 96 2.92 -14.28 -11.58
N THR A 97 1.78 -14.47 -12.28
CA THR A 97 1.11 -13.37 -12.98
C THR A 97 0.52 -12.37 -11.98
N GLU A 98 -0.19 -12.87 -10.96
CA GLU A 98 -0.76 -12.01 -9.92
C GLU A 98 0.33 -11.27 -9.14
N PHE A 99 1.42 -11.96 -8.82
CA PHE A 99 2.56 -11.36 -8.17
C PHE A 99 3.20 -10.26 -9.03
N GLY A 100 3.33 -10.46 -10.35
CA GLY A 100 3.84 -9.45 -11.26
C GLY A 100 3.01 -8.16 -11.25
N HIS A 101 1.69 -8.26 -11.19
CA HIS A 101 0.80 -7.10 -11.04
C HIS A 101 0.99 -6.39 -9.69
N LEU A 102 1.12 -7.16 -8.60
CA LEU A 102 1.39 -6.62 -7.27
C LEU A 102 2.74 -5.90 -7.23
N GLU A 103 3.78 -6.52 -7.78
CA GLU A 103 5.12 -5.94 -7.85
C GLU A 103 5.11 -4.60 -8.60
N GLU A 104 4.40 -4.51 -9.71
CA GLU A 104 4.26 -3.28 -10.49
C GLU A 104 3.61 -2.15 -9.68
N VAL A 105 2.55 -2.45 -8.90
CA VAL A 105 1.93 -1.47 -8.01
C VAL A 105 2.92 -0.98 -6.96
N VAL A 106 3.67 -1.88 -6.33
CA VAL A 106 4.64 -1.51 -5.30
C VAL A 106 5.79 -0.68 -5.90
N ARG A 107 6.25 -1.00 -7.12
CA ARG A 107 7.25 -0.19 -7.85
C ARG A 107 6.77 1.24 -8.08
N ARG A 108 5.53 1.43 -8.53
CA ARG A 108 4.95 2.77 -8.73
C ARG A 108 4.86 3.55 -7.43
N LEU A 109 4.41 2.91 -6.35
CA LEU A 109 4.39 3.54 -5.03
C LEU A 109 5.79 3.94 -4.55
N ALA A 110 6.79 3.09 -4.81
CA ALA A 110 8.16 3.36 -4.47
C ALA A 110 8.76 4.56 -5.23
N LEU A 111 8.30 4.83 -6.45
CA LEU A 111 8.71 6.01 -7.23
C LEU A 111 8.04 7.29 -6.74
N VAL A 112 6.75 7.23 -6.40
CA VAL A 112 5.97 8.38 -5.90
C VAL A 112 6.40 8.80 -4.50
N ALA A 113 6.87 7.86 -3.68
CA ALA A 113 7.29 8.12 -2.29
C ALA A 113 8.79 7.77 -2.07
N PRO A 114 9.72 8.52 -2.67
CA PRO A 114 11.15 8.20 -2.59
C PRO A 114 11.71 8.27 -1.17
N HIS A 115 11.14 9.08 -0.31
CA HIS A 115 11.53 9.24 1.11
C HIS A 115 11.09 8.07 2.01
N VAL A 116 10.30 7.13 1.49
CA VAL A 116 9.81 5.95 2.23
C VAL A 116 10.67 4.73 1.90
N SER A 117 10.99 3.91 2.89
CA SER A 117 11.59 2.60 2.68
C SER A 117 10.53 1.59 2.20
N PHE A 118 10.88 0.79 1.20
CA PHE A 118 10.05 -0.31 0.72
C PHE A 118 10.81 -1.63 0.76
N SER A 119 10.13 -2.68 1.18
CA SER A 119 10.63 -4.05 1.09
C SER A 119 9.56 -4.93 0.46
N LEU A 120 9.96 -5.78 -0.48
CA LEU A 120 9.09 -6.74 -1.13
C LEU A 120 9.67 -8.14 -1.00
N SER A 121 8.82 -9.06 -0.53
CA SER A 121 9.14 -10.48 -0.43
C SER A 121 8.05 -11.30 -1.13
N HIS A 122 8.44 -12.42 -1.71
CA HIS A 122 7.56 -13.40 -2.32
C HIS A 122 8.03 -14.81 -1.92
N ASN A 123 7.11 -15.63 -1.42
CA ASN A 123 7.41 -17.00 -0.98
C ASN A 123 8.62 -17.07 -0.03
N GLN A 124 8.59 -16.22 1.02
CA GLN A 124 9.64 -16.10 2.06
C GLN A 124 11.00 -15.62 1.53
N ARG A 125 11.12 -15.33 0.25
CA ARG A 125 12.33 -14.76 -0.35
C ARG A 125 12.19 -13.26 -0.51
N GLN A 126 13.09 -12.51 0.10
CA GLN A 126 13.19 -11.08 -0.15
C GLN A 126 13.72 -10.83 -1.57
N LEU A 127 12.95 -10.11 -2.38
CA LEU A 127 13.31 -9.79 -3.75
C LEU A 127 14.12 -8.52 -3.82
N TRP A 128 13.67 -7.49 -3.11
CA TRP A 128 14.39 -6.22 -3.02
C TRP A 128 13.99 -5.42 -1.79
N GLN A 129 14.86 -4.50 -1.43
CA GLN A 129 14.65 -3.52 -0.37
C GLN A 129 15.17 -2.17 -0.84
N LEU A 130 14.32 -1.18 -0.85
CA LEU A 130 14.63 0.19 -1.23
C LEU A 130 14.79 1.03 0.03
N LYS A 131 15.92 1.68 0.17
CA LYS A 131 16.17 2.63 1.26
C LYS A 131 15.53 3.97 0.91
N PRO A 132 15.19 4.83 1.89
CA PRO A 132 14.79 6.20 1.63
C PRO A 132 15.84 6.95 0.81
N ALA A 133 15.39 7.82 -0.07
CA ALA A 133 16.24 8.69 -0.87
C ALA A 133 16.00 10.15 -0.45
N HIS A 134 17.08 10.85 -0.05
CA HIS A 134 17.01 12.22 0.45
C HIS A 134 17.89 13.20 -0.36
N ASP A 135 18.68 12.68 -1.30
CA ASP A 135 19.56 13.43 -2.17
C ASP A 135 19.58 12.83 -3.58
N ASP A 136 20.17 13.53 -4.54
CA ASP A 136 20.23 13.13 -5.94
C ASP A 136 20.94 11.77 -6.14
N PHE A 137 21.96 11.48 -5.36
CA PHE A 137 22.70 10.22 -5.46
C PHE A 137 21.82 9.03 -5.03
N SER A 138 21.19 9.13 -3.86
CA SER A 138 20.30 8.10 -3.34
C SER A 138 19.05 7.93 -4.21
N LEU A 139 18.55 9.02 -4.80
CA LEU A 139 17.44 8.99 -5.75
C LEU A 139 17.80 8.27 -7.05
N LYS A 140 18.95 8.59 -7.65
CA LYS A 140 19.46 7.87 -8.84
C LYS A 140 19.66 6.38 -8.57
N ARG A 141 20.21 6.03 -7.40
CA ARG A 141 20.36 4.64 -6.99
C ARG A 141 19.00 3.93 -6.89
N ARG A 142 18.00 4.59 -6.31
CA ARG A 142 16.64 4.06 -6.20
C ARG A 142 16.00 3.87 -7.57
N LEU A 143 16.12 4.86 -8.48
CA LEU A 143 15.65 4.75 -9.86
C LEU A 143 16.30 3.58 -10.59
N SER A 144 17.61 3.39 -10.42
CA SER A 144 18.32 2.23 -10.98
C SER A 144 17.75 0.89 -10.47
N GLN A 145 17.43 0.80 -9.18
CA GLN A 145 16.85 -0.41 -8.59
C GLN A 145 15.42 -0.68 -9.07
N VAL A 146 14.63 0.36 -9.33
CA VAL A 146 13.21 0.24 -9.72
C VAL A 146 13.05 0.15 -11.25
N CYS A 147 13.73 1.00 -12.01
CA CYS A 147 13.58 1.13 -13.46
C CYS A 147 14.70 0.46 -14.26
N GLY A 148 15.79 0.07 -13.59
CA GLY A 148 16.96 -0.51 -14.22
C GLY A 148 18.06 0.52 -14.55
N GLN A 149 19.28 0.04 -14.68
CA GLN A 149 20.47 0.86 -14.92
C GLN A 149 20.38 1.61 -16.26
N ALA A 150 19.93 0.94 -17.32
CA ALA A 150 19.79 1.53 -18.65
C ALA A 150 18.83 2.74 -18.67
N PHE A 151 17.77 2.70 -17.84
CA PHE A 151 16.89 3.85 -17.69
C PHE A 151 17.66 5.07 -17.12
N VAL A 152 18.42 4.88 -16.05
CA VAL A 152 19.13 5.97 -15.37
C VAL A 152 20.21 6.59 -16.27
N GLU A 153 20.88 5.79 -17.09
CA GLU A 153 21.90 6.26 -18.04
C GLU A 153 21.29 7.12 -19.16
N ALA A 154 20.08 6.76 -19.62
CA ALA A 154 19.38 7.50 -20.68
C ALA A 154 18.51 8.65 -20.14
N ALA A 155 18.08 8.58 -18.88
CA ALA A 155 17.17 9.55 -18.28
C ALA A 155 17.78 10.97 -18.24
N ARG A 156 16.94 11.95 -18.47
CA ARG A 156 17.27 13.38 -18.29
C ARG A 156 16.28 13.98 -17.31
N PRO A 157 16.75 14.74 -16.32
CA PRO A 157 15.85 15.42 -15.40
C PRO A 157 15.00 16.43 -16.16
N LEU A 158 13.73 16.44 -15.84
CA LEU A 158 12.75 17.39 -16.36
C LEU A 158 12.15 18.15 -15.17
N SER A 159 12.11 19.47 -15.27
CA SER A 159 11.40 20.33 -14.33
C SER A 159 10.81 21.50 -15.09
N ILE A 160 9.49 21.57 -15.14
CA ILE A 160 8.73 22.59 -15.86
C ILE A 160 7.69 23.15 -14.90
N GLU A 161 7.62 24.46 -14.82
CA GLU A 161 6.57 25.18 -14.10
C GLU A 161 5.83 26.09 -15.06
N SER A 162 4.51 25.97 -15.14
CA SER A 162 3.66 26.81 -16.01
C SER A 162 2.25 26.88 -15.44
N ALA A 163 1.69 28.07 -15.37
CA ALA A 163 0.33 28.35 -14.94
C ALA A 163 -0.05 27.71 -13.58
N GLY A 164 0.90 27.67 -12.63
CA GLY A 164 0.69 27.05 -11.31
C GLY A 164 0.76 25.53 -11.30
N VAL A 165 1.11 24.90 -12.42
CA VAL A 165 1.38 23.46 -12.52
C VAL A 165 2.87 23.24 -12.52
N HIS A 166 3.35 22.38 -11.62
CA HIS A 166 4.75 21.96 -11.56
C HIS A 166 4.87 20.50 -11.98
N LEU A 167 5.57 20.24 -13.06
CA LEU A 167 5.90 18.90 -13.57
C LEU A 167 7.39 18.65 -13.36
N HIS A 168 7.73 17.60 -12.65
CA HIS A 168 9.11 17.16 -12.47
C HIS A 168 9.23 15.66 -12.63
N GLY A 169 10.39 15.20 -13.10
CA GLY A 169 10.65 13.77 -13.32
C GLY A 169 11.88 13.53 -14.19
N TRP A 170 11.87 12.41 -14.89
CA TRP A 170 12.92 11.95 -15.80
C TRP A 170 12.33 11.40 -17.09
#